data_8a134af8951e01d14bbf029e0766e65a
#
_entry.id   8a134af8951e01d14bbf029e0766e65a
#
_cell.length_a   1.000
_cell.length_b   1.000
_cell.length_c   1.000
_cell.angle_alpha   90.00
_cell.angle_beta   90.00
_cell.angle_gamma   90.00
#
_symmetry.space_group_name_H-M   'P 1'
#
loop_
_entity.id
_entity.type
_entity.pdbx_description
1 polymer ?
#
loop_
_entity_poly.entity_id
_entity_poly.type
_entity_poly.pdbx_seq_one_letter_code
_entity_poly.pdbx_strand_id
1 'polypeptide(L)'
;MFCSPFPTACSLTPYRAYVTVEIMKNAYYSVGFDDFCELADQGNLVPIYREILADFDTPVSAFSKINMGAHAFLFESIEGGENWARYSFLGSQPSVVFWEHQGEVITQQGRKQSRVPLKANPLDHIQEAMAAYRPVSVPGLPRFVGGAVGFLAYDVVRSFEAIPAYPKDELKTPLFAFCITDTLLIFDNVAHTIKVVANAHIVSTKKTELRRTYQKAIGQIEAIIAKLHKSPRRPKSPKRSTPLKFHSNMTSPEFEKMVLRTKEYIQAGDIIQGVMSQRWQTTIRTNPLEIYRALRVINPSPYMFYLRIGGTELIGASPEVLVRCEEGKIVVRPIAGTRPRGRTPEEDQKMETDLLADQKELAEHVMLVDLGRNDVGRVAKTGTVHVERFMKIERYSHVMHIVSQVTGELNPSYSAYDVMKACFPAGTLSGAPKIRAMQIIEELEPTRRGPYGGAVGYFSFSGNMDTCINIRTVVAQGQKAYIQAGAGIVADSDPTREFEETQNKAGAMMRALEMAERGLE
;
A
#
# COMPACT_ATOMS: atom_id res chain seq x y z
N MET A 1 -65.00 -18.29 -6.36
CA MET A 1 -65.11 -18.16 -4.90
C MET A 1 -63.78 -18.45 -4.25
N PHE A 2 -63.39 -17.52 -3.39
CA PHE A 2 -62.29 -17.47 -2.45
C PHE A 2 -60.91 -17.06 -2.97
N CYS A 3 -60.69 -15.75 -2.83
CA CYS A 3 -59.43 -15.11 -2.59
C CYS A 3 -58.75 -15.62 -1.32
N SER A 4 -57.43 -15.67 -1.35
CA SER A 4 -56.60 -15.73 -0.15
C SER A 4 -55.42 -14.76 -0.35
N PRO A 5 -55.07 -13.92 0.65
CA PRO A 5 -54.27 -12.73 0.44
C PRO A 5 -52.76 -12.99 0.58
N PHE A 6 -52.00 -12.21 -0.15
CA PHE A 6 -50.55 -12.06 -0.02
C PHE A 6 -50.18 -11.52 1.39
N PRO A 7 -49.10 -11.98 2.02
CA PRO A 7 -48.61 -11.36 3.24
C PRO A 7 -47.92 -10.04 2.92
N THR A 8 -48.33 -9.07 3.68
CA THR A 8 -47.91 -7.68 3.76
C THR A 8 -46.41 -7.48 3.78
N ALA A 9 -46.00 -6.45 3.09
CA ALA A 9 -44.69 -5.84 3.01
C ALA A 9 -43.95 -5.75 4.34
N CYS A 10 -42.77 -6.33 4.38
CA CYS A 10 -41.77 -6.06 5.39
C CYS A 10 -41.25 -4.61 5.16
N SER A 11 -41.48 -3.77 6.15
CA SER A 11 -41.07 -2.36 6.15
C SER A 11 -39.57 -2.24 6.04
N LEU A 12 -39.09 -1.96 4.85
CA LEU A 12 -37.77 -1.38 4.62
C LEU A 12 -37.80 0.06 5.17
N THR A 13 -37.35 0.23 6.39
CA THR A 13 -36.94 1.56 6.89
C THR A 13 -35.85 2.07 5.97
N PRO A 14 -36.07 3.17 5.24
CA PRO A 14 -35.00 3.79 4.50
C PRO A 14 -34.00 4.33 5.51
N TYR A 15 -32.78 3.82 5.50
CA TYR A 15 -31.62 4.47 6.09
C TYR A 15 -31.44 5.79 5.30
N ARG A 16 -32.23 6.81 5.67
CA ARG A 16 -31.95 8.19 5.32
C ARG A 16 -30.64 8.54 6.00
N ALA A 17 -29.55 8.39 5.28
CA ALA A 17 -28.38 9.20 5.54
C ALA A 17 -28.83 10.66 5.44
N TYR A 18 -29.20 11.24 6.55
CA TYR A 18 -29.18 12.68 6.72
C TYR A 18 -27.71 13.09 6.60
N VAL A 19 -27.26 13.27 5.37
CA VAL A 19 -26.22 14.24 5.09
C VAL A 19 -26.85 15.56 5.50
N THR A 20 -26.68 15.91 6.75
CA THR A 20 -27.01 17.23 7.24
C THR A 20 -26.13 18.17 6.46
N VAL A 21 -26.74 18.82 5.44
CA VAL A 21 -26.24 20.05 4.81
C VAL A 21 -26.39 21.16 5.88
N GLU A 22 -25.67 20.99 6.97
CA GLU A 22 -25.48 21.99 8.03
C GLU A 22 -24.08 22.58 7.93
N ILE A 23 -23.50 22.54 6.73
CA ILE A 23 -22.21 23.15 6.43
C ILE A 23 -22.50 24.45 5.69
N MET A 24 -22.91 25.44 6.42
CA MET A 24 -22.73 26.88 6.12
C MET A 24 -23.22 27.74 7.28
N LYS A 25 -22.69 27.54 8.46
CA LYS A 25 -22.71 28.55 9.51
C LYS A 25 -21.29 28.76 10.02
N ASN A 26 -20.61 29.72 9.42
CA ASN A 26 -19.49 30.51 9.96
C ASN A 26 -18.22 29.84 10.49
N ALA A 27 -17.90 28.58 10.20
CA ALA A 27 -16.57 28.05 10.47
C ALA A 27 -15.87 27.68 9.16
N TYR A 28 -14.98 28.54 8.69
CA TYR A 28 -14.15 28.30 7.50
C TYR A 28 -13.20 27.13 7.67
N TYR A 29 -12.93 26.72 8.92
CA TYR A 29 -12.10 25.59 9.32
C TYR A 29 -12.86 24.69 10.29
N SER A 30 -12.48 23.39 10.33
CA SER A 30 -13.12 22.35 11.15
C SER A 30 -13.06 22.62 12.67
N VAL A 31 -12.08 23.41 13.12
CA VAL A 31 -11.84 23.73 14.53
C VAL A 31 -11.58 25.22 14.64
N GLY A 32 -12.34 25.91 15.49
CA GLY A 32 -12.11 27.29 15.88
C GLY A 32 -10.95 27.41 16.87
N PHE A 33 -10.46 28.64 17.13
CA PHE A 33 -9.33 28.80 18.05
C PHE A 33 -9.69 28.44 19.51
N ASP A 34 -10.90 28.72 19.94
CA ASP A 34 -11.33 28.40 21.31
C ASP A 34 -11.50 26.90 21.49
N ASP A 35 -12.14 26.21 20.54
CA ASP A 35 -12.21 24.74 20.50
C ASP A 35 -10.81 24.10 20.43
N PHE A 36 -9.89 24.72 19.67
CA PHE A 36 -8.50 24.27 19.59
C PHE A 36 -7.81 24.31 20.95
N CYS A 37 -8.09 25.32 21.77
CA CYS A 37 -7.53 25.41 23.12
C CYS A 37 -8.08 24.28 24.01
N GLU A 38 -9.37 23.93 23.92
CA GLU A 38 -9.98 22.84 24.67
C GLU A 38 -9.44 21.46 24.22
N LEU A 39 -9.25 21.28 22.92
CA LEU A 39 -8.67 20.05 22.36
C LEU A 39 -7.19 19.87 22.75
N ALA A 40 -6.46 20.97 22.97
CA ALA A 40 -5.06 20.95 23.41
C ALA A 40 -4.85 20.31 24.79
N ASP A 41 -5.89 20.25 25.62
CA ASP A 41 -5.87 19.57 26.93
C ASP A 41 -6.01 18.05 26.79
N GLN A 42 -6.59 17.56 25.68
CA GLN A 42 -6.82 16.14 25.42
C GLN A 42 -5.63 15.44 24.75
N GLY A 43 -4.80 16.21 24.02
CA GLY A 43 -3.63 15.65 23.33
C GLY A 43 -2.72 16.75 22.79
N ASN A 44 -1.62 16.34 22.14
CA ASN A 44 -0.65 17.30 21.62
C ASN A 44 -0.64 17.39 20.08
N LEU A 45 -1.58 16.71 19.40
CA LEU A 45 -1.69 16.75 17.95
C LEU A 45 -3.17 16.93 17.56
N VAL A 46 -3.54 18.15 17.17
CA VAL A 46 -4.90 18.50 16.80
C VAL A 46 -4.97 18.69 15.28
N PRO A 47 -5.71 17.84 14.55
CA PRO A 47 -5.94 18.01 13.12
C PRO A 47 -6.91 19.17 12.88
N ILE A 48 -6.52 20.10 12.03
CA ILE A 48 -7.37 21.18 11.52
C ILE A 48 -7.51 20.98 10.03
N TYR A 49 -8.72 21.08 9.50
CA TYR A 49 -8.92 20.97 8.05
C TYR A 49 -9.86 22.04 7.52
N ARG A 50 -9.71 22.29 6.23
CA ARG A 50 -10.67 23.03 5.41
C ARG A 50 -11.12 22.12 4.27
N GLU A 51 -12.43 22.06 4.05
CA GLU A 51 -13.02 21.31 2.96
C GLU A 51 -13.29 22.23 1.78
N ILE A 52 -12.92 21.78 0.58
CA ILE A 52 -13.16 22.46 -0.69
C ILE A 52 -13.73 21.48 -1.72
N LEU A 53 -14.38 21.97 -2.76
CA LEU A 53 -14.87 21.13 -3.85
C LEU A 53 -13.71 20.58 -4.69
N ALA A 54 -13.88 19.35 -5.20
CA ALA A 54 -12.92 18.66 -6.05
C ALA A 54 -13.39 18.56 -7.52
N ASP A 55 -14.26 19.45 -7.96
CA ASP A 55 -14.91 19.45 -9.28
C ASP A 55 -13.93 19.73 -10.44
N PHE A 56 -12.83 20.43 -10.19
CA PHE A 56 -11.79 20.75 -11.19
C PHE A 56 -10.49 19.96 -11.00
N ASP A 57 -10.37 19.16 -9.94
CA ASP A 57 -9.15 18.44 -9.63
C ASP A 57 -9.37 16.93 -9.44
N THR A 58 -8.50 16.16 -10.04
CA THR A 58 -8.31 14.74 -9.70
C THR A 58 -7.15 14.60 -8.71
N PRO A 59 -7.01 13.49 -7.97
CA PRO A 59 -5.84 13.26 -7.12
C PRO A 59 -4.52 13.45 -7.87
N VAL A 60 -4.41 12.99 -9.12
CA VAL A 60 -3.20 13.14 -9.94
C VAL A 60 -2.94 14.61 -10.32
N SER A 61 -3.98 15.38 -10.71
CA SER A 61 -3.81 16.80 -11.05
C SER A 61 -3.40 17.60 -9.82
N ALA A 62 -4.05 17.38 -8.68
CA ALA A 62 -3.70 18.01 -7.42
C ALA A 62 -2.27 17.64 -6.99
N PHE A 63 -1.90 16.35 -7.09
CA PHE A 63 -0.54 15.91 -6.79
C PHE A 63 0.49 16.63 -7.65
N SER A 64 0.26 16.79 -8.96
CA SER A 64 1.16 17.52 -9.86
C SER A 64 1.40 18.97 -9.43
N LYS A 65 0.42 19.61 -8.76
CA LYS A 65 0.49 20.98 -8.26
C LYS A 65 1.27 21.11 -6.94
N ILE A 66 1.17 20.07 -6.06
CA ILE A 66 1.80 20.07 -4.75
C ILE A 66 3.11 19.27 -4.70
N ASN A 67 3.38 18.40 -5.68
CA ASN A 67 4.55 17.51 -5.73
C ASN A 67 5.86 18.30 -5.89
N MET A 68 6.33 18.85 -4.81
CA MET A 68 7.54 19.68 -4.75
C MET A 68 8.55 19.08 -3.77
N GLY A 69 9.85 19.28 -4.05
CA GLY A 69 10.91 18.79 -3.18
C GLY A 69 11.29 17.32 -3.42
N ALA A 70 12.05 16.76 -2.49
CA ALA A 70 12.65 15.42 -2.60
C ALA A 70 11.71 14.30 -2.11
N HIS A 71 10.65 14.62 -1.37
CA HIS A 71 9.79 13.65 -0.72
C HIS A 71 8.33 13.99 -0.97
N ALA A 72 7.58 13.01 -1.47
CA ALA A 72 6.15 13.14 -1.75
C ALA A 72 5.50 11.75 -1.88
N PHE A 73 4.21 11.68 -1.65
CA PHE A 73 3.42 10.47 -1.87
C PHE A 73 2.03 10.79 -2.44
N LEU A 74 1.51 9.82 -3.18
CA LEU A 74 0.14 9.74 -3.65
C LEU A 74 -0.32 8.30 -3.46
N PHE A 75 -1.39 8.12 -2.70
CA PHE A 75 -2.09 6.85 -2.52
C PHE A 75 -3.51 6.98 -3.04
N GLU A 76 -3.87 6.15 -4.00
CA GLU A 76 -5.23 6.07 -4.55
C GLU A 76 -5.75 4.64 -4.43
N SER A 77 -7.06 4.49 -4.29
CA SER A 77 -7.75 3.23 -4.54
C SER A 77 -8.68 3.45 -5.72
N ILE A 78 -8.48 2.69 -6.81
CA ILE A 78 -9.22 2.88 -8.06
C ILE A 78 -10.24 1.75 -8.28
N GLU A 79 -9.97 0.56 -7.77
CA GLU A 79 -10.85 -0.61 -7.83
C GLU A 79 -11.22 -1.09 -6.42
N GLY A 80 -12.40 -1.68 -6.26
CA GLY A 80 -12.82 -2.29 -4.98
C GLY A 80 -14.17 -1.81 -4.43
N GLY A 81 -14.93 -1.02 -5.19
CA GLY A 81 -16.26 -0.53 -4.81
C GLY A 81 -16.22 0.58 -3.73
N GLU A 82 -17.41 1.03 -3.28
CA GLU A 82 -17.57 2.19 -2.40
C GLU A 82 -16.82 2.12 -1.07
N ASN A 83 -16.57 0.91 -0.56
CA ASN A 83 -15.91 0.71 0.74
C ASN A 83 -14.37 0.80 0.67
N TRP A 84 -13.76 0.62 -0.50
CA TRP A 84 -12.30 0.55 -0.67
C TRP A 84 -11.75 1.77 -1.41
N ALA A 85 -12.48 2.28 -2.41
CA ALA A 85 -12.04 3.33 -3.33
C ALA A 85 -12.44 4.75 -2.90
N ARG A 86 -12.95 4.95 -1.66
CA ARG A 86 -13.52 6.24 -1.26
C ARG A 86 -12.48 7.34 -1.13
N TYR A 87 -11.33 7.06 -0.53
CA TYR A 87 -10.35 8.11 -0.20
C TYR A 87 -9.06 7.97 -0.99
N SER A 88 -8.51 9.11 -1.41
CA SER A 88 -7.14 9.21 -1.90
C SER A 88 -6.34 10.17 -1.00
N PHE A 89 -5.08 9.84 -0.73
CA PHE A 89 -4.23 10.58 0.20
C PHE A 89 -2.98 11.08 -0.51
N LEU A 90 -2.67 12.36 -0.35
CA LEU A 90 -1.53 13.00 -0.99
C LEU A 90 -0.77 13.87 0.01
N GLY A 91 0.55 13.81 -0.06
CA GLY A 91 1.41 14.65 0.74
C GLY A 91 2.71 15.00 0.03
N SER A 92 3.27 16.13 0.37
CA SER A 92 4.59 16.56 -0.08
C SER A 92 5.26 17.43 0.97
N GLN A 93 6.59 17.52 0.93
CA GLN A 93 7.38 18.31 1.86
C GLN A 93 7.09 17.98 3.35
N PRO A 94 7.20 16.69 3.73
CA PRO A 94 6.98 16.26 5.11
C PRO A 94 7.95 16.95 6.07
N SER A 95 7.55 17.09 7.34
CA SER A 95 8.38 17.73 8.37
C SER A 95 9.58 16.90 8.76
N VAL A 96 9.44 15.58 8.77
CA VAL A 96 10.50 14.62 9.11
C VAL A 96 10.51 13.51 8.06
N VAL A 97 11.71 13.11 7.64
CA VAL A 97 11.94 11.93 6.81
C VAL A 97 13.05 11.11 7.43
N PHE A 98 12.90 9.80 7.44
CA PHE A 98 13.93 8.91 7.92
C PHE A 98 14.01 7.64 7.06
N TRP A 99 15.23 7.20 6.82
CA TRP A 99 15.51 6.01 6.01
C TRP A 99 16.77 5.31 6.47
N GLU A 100 16.83 4.01 6.28
CA GLU A 100 18.05 3.25 6.51
C GLU A 100 19.07 3.49 5.39
N HIS A 101 20.34 3.57 5.76
CA HIS A 101 21.46 3.61 4.82
C HIS A 101 22.70 3.03 5.47
N GLN A 102 23.20 1.91 4.93
CA GLN A 102 24.44 1.25 5.36
C GLN A 102 24.49 0.92 6.87
N GLY A 103 23.40 0.44 7.44
CA GLY A 103 23.32 0.07 8.86
C GLY A 103 23.09 1.26 9.81
N GLU A 104 22.84 2.45 9.27
CA GLU A 104 22.43 3.63 10.04
C GLU A 104 21.05 4.09 9.60
N VAL A 105 20.33 4.74 10.49
CA VAL A 105 19.10 5.47 10.18
C VAL A 105 19.40 6.96 10.10
N ILE A 106 19.19 7.50 8.92
CA ILE A 106 19.33 8.93 8.65
C ILE A 106 17.97 9.57 8.87
N THR A 107 17.90 10.55 9.77
CA THR A 107 16.69 11.36 10.00
C THR A 107 16.94 12.79 9.53
N GLN A 108 16.10 13.28 8.64
CA GLN A 108 16.12 14.64 8.13
C GLN A 108 14.91 15.42 8.63
N GLN A 109 15.18 16.56 9.27
CA GLN A 109 14.16 17.52 9.71
C GLN A 109 14.51 18.92 9.18
N GLY A 110 13.83 19.33 8.13
CA GLY A 110 14.17 20.53 7.39
C GLY A 110 15.58 20.44 6.79
N ARG A 111 16.51 21.32 7.26
CA ARG A 111 17.93 21.29 6.84
C ARG A 111 18.83 20.50 7.79
N LYS A 112 18.33 20.09 8.93
CA LYS A 112 19.09 19.32 9.91
C LYS A 112 19.02 17.84 9.56
N GLN A 113 20.14 17.16 9.69
CA GLN A 113 20.26 15.71 9.51
C GLN A 113 20.95 15.11 10.73
N SER A 114 20.45 13.99 11.22
CA SER A 114 21.06 13.17 12.26
C SER A 114 21.19 11.74 11.78
N ARG A 115 22.09 10.99 12.39
CA ARG A 115 22.33 9.56 12.12
C ARG A 115 22.38 8.81 13.44
N VAL A 116 21.75 7.66 13.46
CA VAL A 116 21.79 6.71 14.58
C VAL A 116 21.96 5.30 14.04
N PRO A 117 22.61 4.39 14.78
CA PRO A 117 22.71 2.99 14.37
C PRO A 117 21.33 2.37 14.14
N LEU A 118 21.24 1.49 13.15
CA LEU A 118 20.04 0.68 12.91
C LEU A 118 19.80 -0.24 14.12
N LYS A 119 18.58 -0.21 14.67
CA LYS A 119 18.18 -1.13 15.74
C LYS A 119 17.96 -2.53 15.23
N ALA A 120 18.02 -3.51 16.13
CA ALA A 120 17.74 -4.91 15.81
C ALA A 120 16.35 -5.10 15.21
N ASN A 121 15.33 -4.35 15.71
CA ASN A 121 14.02 -4.26 15.08
C ASN A 121 13.87 -2.89 14.40
N PRO A 122 13.89 -2.80 13.06
CA PRO A 122 13.76 -1.55 12.33
C PRO A 122 12.44 -0.80 12.59
N LEU A 123 11.35 -1.51 12.95
CA LEU A 123 10.06 -0.88 13.25
C LEU A 123 10.10 0.00 14.50
N ASP A 124 11.06 -0.24 15.41
CA ASP A 124 11.23 0.58 16.62
C ASP A 124 11.56 2.04 16.26
N HIS A 125 12.28 2.28 15.15
CA HIS A 125 12.54 3.65 14.69
C HIS A 125 11.26 4.37 14.27
N ILE A 126 10.32 3.65 13.65
CA ILE A 126 9.02 4.21 13.24
C ILE A 126 8.17 4.47 14.50
N GLN A 127 8.11 3.48 15.39
CA GLN A 127 7.35 3.57 16.63
C GLN A 127 7.83 4.74 17.50
N GLU A 128 9.12 4.91 17.66
CA GLU A 128 9.70 6.02 18.44
C GLU A 128 9.43 7.38 17.80
N ALA A 129 9.55 7.48 16.46
CA ALA A 129 9.23 8.71 15.76
C ALA A 129 7.75 9.10 15.92
N MET A 130 6.86 8.10 16.06
CA MET A 130 5.43 8.30 16.25
C MET A 130 5.02 8.52 17.72
N ALA A 131 5.79 8.01 18.69
CA ALA A 131 5.45 8.06 20.11
C ALA A 131 5.33 9.49 20.69
N ALA A 132 5.95 10.48 20.04
CA ALA A 132 5.86 11.89 20.44
C ALA A 132 4.47 12.51 20.20
N TYR A 133 3.62 11.86 19.39
CA TYR A 133 2.34 12.39 18.98
C TYR A 133 1.18 11.71 19.72
N ARG A 134 0.31 12.53 20.32
CA ARG A 134 -0.95 12.10 20.96
C ARG A 134 -2.10 12.78 20.22
N PRO A 135 -2.67 12.12 19.20
CA PRO A 135 -3.68 12.73 18.35
C PRO A 135 -5.00 12.91 19.11
N VAL A 136 -5.70 13.97 18.76
CA VAL A 136 -7.07 14.23 19.21
C VAL A 136 -8.02 13.92 18.06
N SER A 137 -9.13 13.26 18.35
CA SER A 137 -10.16 12.97 17.35
C SER A 137 -10.94 14.22 16.98
N VAL A 138 -11.07 14.50 15.69
CA VAL A 138 -11.88 15.59 15.15
C VAL A 138 -12.91 15.00 14.18
N PRO A 139 -14.20 15.31 14.36
CA PRO A 139 -15.26 14.78 13.49
C PRO A 139 -15.06 15.11 12.01
N GLY A 140 -15.59 14.25 11.13
CA GLY A 140 -15.56 14.45 9.68
C GLY A 140 -14.28 14.03 8.98
N LEU A 141 -13.28 13.55 9.71
CA LEU A 141 -12.04 13.01 9.16
C LEU A 141 -12.09 11.48 8.99
N PRO A 142 -11.45 10.91 7.95
CA PRO A 142 -11.31 9.47 7.83
C PRO A 142 -10.25 8.92 8.81
N ARG A 143 -10.09 7.61 8.82
CA ARG A 143 -9.15 6.87 9.69
C ARG A 143 -7.65 7.17 9.48
N PHE A 144 -7.27 7.80 8.38
CA PHE A 144 -5.92 8.31 8.14
C PHE A 144 -5.95 9.82 7.97
N VAL A 145 -5.36 10.52 8.92
CA VAL A 145 -5.27 11.98 8.95
C VAL A 145 -3.83 12.47 9.03
N GLY A 146 -2.89 11.55 8.95
CA GLY A 146 -1.44 11.76 9.05
C GLY A 146 -0.77 10.66 9.85
N GLY A 147 0.55 10.64 9.81
CA GLY A 147 1.37 9.60 10.42
C GLY A 147 2.64 9.34 9.63
N ALA A 148 3.21 8.16 9.82
CA ALA A 148 4.36 7.68 9.07
C ALA A 148 3.90 7.01 7.77
N VAL A 149 4.26 7.59 6.62
CA VAL A 149 4.00 7.07 5.28
C VAL A 149 5.30 6.60 4.66
N GLY A 150 5.32 5.39 4.09
CA GLY A 150 6.56 4.87 3.52
C GLY A 150 6.50 3.43 3.06
N PHE A 151 7.66 2.79 3.09
CA PHE A 151 7.79 1.39 2.69
C PHE A 151 8.79 0.64 3.57
N LEU A 152 8.59 -0.68 3.64
CA LEU A 152 9.53 -1.67 4.15
C LEU A 152 9.97 -2.54 2.97
N ALA A 153 11.29 -2.71 2.79
CA ALA A 153 11.82 -3.69 1.84
C ALA A 153 11.61 -5.11 2.36
N TYR A 154 11.52 -6.10 1.48
CA TYR A 154 11.43 -7.51 1.84
C TYR A 154 12.57 -7.92 2.79
N ASP A 155 13.75 -7.41 2.57
CA ASP A 155 14.98 -7.72 3.31
C ASP A 155 14.94 -7.35 4.81
N VAL A 156 13.95 -6.56 5.25
CA VAL A 156 13.67 -6.29 6.68
C VAL A 156 13.35 -7.57 7.43
N VAL A 157 12.86 -8.61 6.75
CA VAL A 157 12.55 -9.91 7.37
C VAL A 157 13.72 -10.52 8.14
N ARG A 158 14.98 -10.23 7.74
CA ARG A 158 16.18 -10.70 8.46
C ARG A 158 16.32 -10.12 9.86
N SER A 159 15.60 -9.03 10.14
CA SER A 159 15.52 -8.46 11.50
C SER A 159 14.43 -9.13 12.34
N PHE A 160 13.54 -9.90 11.74
CA PHE A 160 12.42 -10.56 12.41
C PHE A 160 12.65 -12.05 12.58
N GLU A 161 13.31 -12.68 11.60
CA GLU A 161 13.49 -14.11 11.51
C GLU A 161 14.96 -14.45 11.16
N ALA A 162 15.43 -15.62 11.55
CA ALA A 162 16.77 -16.10 11.24
C ALA A 162 16.89 -16.54 9.78
N ILE A 163 16.99 -15.56 8.88
CA ILE A 163 17.14 -15.77 7.44
C ILE A 163 18.58 -15.44 7.03
N PRO A 164 19.27 -16.33 6.31
CA PRO A 164 20.62 -16.08 5.78
C PRO A 164 20.64 -14.88 4.81
N ALA A 165 21.81 -14.36 4.51
CA ALA A 165 21.99 -13.22 3.61
C ALA A 165 22.99 -13.58 2.49
N TYR A 166 22.62 -14.52 1.63
CA TYR A 166 23.49 -14.98 0.54
C TYR A 166 23.48 -14.07 -0.69
N PRO A 167 22.31 -13.52 -1.15
CA PRO A 167 22.27 -12.77 -2.38
C PRO A 167 22.95 -11.40 -2.30
N LYS A 168 23.44 -10.94 -3.45
CA LYS A 168 24.05 -9.61 -3.59
C LYS A 168 22.98 -8.52 -3.53
N ASP A 169 23.26 -7.45 -2.78
CA ASP A 169 22.46 -6.24 -2.80
C ASP A 169 22.89 -5.33 -3.97
N GLU A 170 22.24 -5.48 -5.10
CA GLU A 170 22.52 -4.67 -6.31
C GLU A 170 21.75 -3.36 -6.34
N LEU A 171 20.54 -3.34 -5.78
CA LEU A 171 19.69 -2.15 -5.81
C LEU A 171 20.16 -1.08 -4.82
N LYS A 172 20.74 -1.49 -3.70
CA LYS A 172 21.15 -0.61 -2.60
C LYS A 172 20.03 0.33 -2.16
N THR A 173 18.78 -0.16 -2.21
CA THR A 173 17.62 0.55 -1.69
C THR A 173 17.63 0.49 -0.16
N PRO A 174 17.09 1.52 0.53
CA PRO A 174 16.91 1.44 1.97
C PRO A 174 16.10 0.20 2.39
N LEU A 175 16.42 -0.39 3.54
CA LEU A 175 15.58 -1.42 4.17
C LEU A 175 14.19 -0.87 4.50
N PHE A 176 14.14 0.41 4.87
CA PHE A 176 12.88 1.14 5.02
C PHE A 176 13.12 2.64 4.76
N ALA A 177 12.06 3.30 4.34
CA ALA A 177 12.02 4.76 4.26
C ALA A 177 10.62 5.25 4.57
N PHE A 178 10.51 6.19 5.51
CA PHE A 178 9.26 6.78 5.95
C PHE A 178 9.36 8.29 6.06
N CYS A 179 8.22 8.96 5.91
CA CYS A 179 8.07 10.36 6.22
C CYS A 179 6.91 10.57 7.19
N ILE A 180 7.08 11.50 8.14
CA ILE A 180 5.99 11.95 9.01
C ILE A 180 5.24 13.06 8.28
N THR A 181 4.00 12.75 7.93
CA THR A 181 3.14 13.70 7.22
C THR A 181 2.25 14.44 8.22
N ASP A 182 2.56 15.72 8.39
CA ASP A 182 1.82 16.67 9.23
C ASP A 182 0.80 17.49 8.43
N THR A 183 0.95 17.53 7.10
CA THR A 183 -0.01 18.13 6.18
C THR A 183 -0.31 17.20 5.03
N LEU A 184 -1.59 17.01 4.70
CA LEU A 184 -2.01 16.15 3.60
C LEU A 184 -3.31 16.63 2.96
N LEU A 185 -3.54 16.19 1.75
CA LEU A 185 -4.82 16.28 1.04
C LEU A 185 -5.53 14.93 1.13
N ILE A 186 -6.80 14.97 1.48
CA ILE A 186 -7.69 13.81 1.50
C ILE A 186 -8.79 14.05 0.49
N PHE A 187 -8.77 13.33 -0.61
CA PHE A 187 -9.87 13.32 -1.57
C PHE A 187 -10.95 12.36 -1.08
N ASP A 188 -12.17 12.83 -0.98
CA ASP A 188 -13.36 11.99 -0.86
C ASP A 188 -13.96 11.85 -2.27
N ASN A 189 -13.68 10.72 -2.91
CA ASN A 189 -14.10 10.45 -4.29
C ASN A 189 -15.63 10.27 -4.40
N VAL A 190 -16.33 9.98 -3.30
CA VAL A 190 -17.79 9.84 -3.26
C VAL A 190 -18.46 11.19 -3.03
N ALA A 191 -17.93 11.98 -2.10
CA ALA A 191 -18.47 13.33 -1.84
C ALA A 191 -17.98 14.40 -2.82
N HIS A 192 -17.00 14.08 -3.68
CA HIS A 192 -16.34 15.02 -4.58
C HIS A 192 -15.76 16.25 -3.86
N THR A 193 -15.11 16.02 -2.72
CA THR A 193 -14.49 17.06 -1.92
C THR A 193 -13.03 16.75 -1.62
N ILE A 194 -12.29 17.79 -1.26
CA ILE A 194 -10.89 17.69 -0.80
C ILE A 194 -10.84 18.29 0.60
N LYS A 195 -10.40 17.50 1.58
CA LYS A 195 -10.03 18.02 2.88
C LYS A 195 -8.53 18.32 2.88
N VAL A 196 -8.19 19.59 3.08
CA VAL A 196 -6.81 20.03 3.26
C VAL A 196 -6.55 20.04 4.76
N VAL A 197 -5.75 19.07 5.22
CA VAL A 197 -5.51 18.82 6.65
C VAL A 197 -4.13 19.31 7.06
N ALA A 198 -4.05 20.01 8.18
CA ALA A 198 -2.81 20.31 8.88
C ALA A 198 -2.91 19.83 10.33
N ASN A 199 -1.98 18.97 10.74
CA ASN A 199 -1.88 18.44 12.09
C ASN A 199 -1.06 19.41 12.94
N ALA A 200 -1.73 20.19 13.80
CA ALA A 200 -1.10 21.16 14.67
C ALA A 200 -0.43 20.45 15.87
N HIS A 201 0.90 20.34 15.85
CA HIS A 201 1.66 19.76 16.97
C HIS A 201 1.92 20.79 18.05
N ILE A 202 1.38 20.54 19.24
CA ILE A 202 1.39 21.43 20.40
C ILE A 202 2.55 21.05 21.33
N VAL A 203 3.48 21.97 21.51
CA VAL A 203 4.62 21.80 22.43
C VAL A 203 4.45 22.59 23.74
N SER A 204 3.47 23.49 23.80
CA SER A 204 3.17 24.29 24.98
C SER A 204 1.70 24.71 25.00
N THR A 205 1.06 24.61 26.16
CA THR A 205 -0.34 24.99 26.38
C THR A 205 -0.54 26.48 26.70
N LYS A 206 0.54 27.30 26.70
CA LYS A 206 0.42 28.74 26.83
C LYS A 206 -0.41 29.34 25.71
N LYS A 207 -1.43 30.14 26.02
CA LYS A 207 -2.40 30.67 25.05
C LYS A 207 -1.74 31.38 23.85
N THR A 208 -0.62 32.06 24.07
CA THR A 208 0.16 32.74 23.02
C THR A 208 0.81 31.74 22.07
N GLU A 209 1.36 30.63 22.58
CA GLU A 209 1.96 29.55 21.75
C GLU A 209 0.88 28.71 21.05
N LEU A 210 -0.25 28.45 21.70
CA LEU A 210 -1.40 27.81 21.06
C LEU A 210 -1.89 28.65 19.88
N ARG A 211 -2.02 29.99 20.03
CA ARG A 211 -2.41 30.87 18.93
C ARG A 211 -1.42 30.82 17.76
N ARG A 212 -0.13 30.81 18.06
CA ARG A 212 0.93 30.69 17.05
C ARG A 212 0.87 29.36 16.32
N THR A 213 0.68 28.26 17.05
CA THR A 213 0.56 26.91 16.48
C THR A 213 -0.69 26.79 15.60
N TYR A 214 -1.83 27.30 16.06
CA TYR A 214 -3.07 27.36 15.30
C TYR A 214 -2.90 28.17 14.00
N GLN A 215 -2.36 29.39 14.08
CA GLN A 215 -2.13 30.23 12.91
C GLN A 215 -1.15 29.61 11.91
N LYS A 216 -0.14 28.88 12.40
CA LYS A 216 0.79 28.14 11.54
C LYS A 216 0.04 27.05 10.75
N ALA A 217 -0.83 26.28 11.39
CA ALA A 217 -1.62 25.25 10.73
C ALA A 217 -2.56 25.85 9.67
N ILE A 218 -3.26 26.94 10.01
CA ILE A 218 -4.09 27.68 9.04
C ILE A 218 -3.25 28.15 7.84
N GLY A 219 -2.08 28.72 8.09
CA GLY A 219 -1.17 29.18 7.02
C GLY A 219 -0.70 28.03 6.11
N GLN A 220 -0.50 26.82 6.65
CA GLN A 220 -0.17 25.62 5.87
C GLN A 220 -1.35 25.21 4.96
N ILE A 221 -2.57 25.21 5.49
CA ILE A 221 -3.79 24.90 4.72
C ILE A 221 -3.94 25.88 3.56
N GLU A 222 -3.90 27.20 3.83
CA GLU A 222 -4.06 28.23 2.80
C GLU A 222 -2.94 28.17 1.74
N ALA A 223 -1.71 27.87 2.14
CA ALA A 223 -0.59 27.72 1.21
C ALA A 223 -0.79 26.53 0.26
N ILE A 224 -1.41 25.43 0.73
CA ILE A 224 -1.75 24.27 -0.12
C ILE A 224 -2.91 24.64 -1.06
N ILE A 225 -3.97 25.27 -0.56
CA ILE A 225 -5.13 25.72 -1.38
C ILE A 225 -4.65 26.67 -2.48
N ALA A 226 -3.78 27.61 -2.16
CA ALA A 226 -3.20 28.52 -3.15
C ALA A 226 -2.39 27.79 -4.25
N LYS A 227 -1.79 26.63 -3.95
CA LYS A 227 -1.15 25.79 -4.97
C LYS A 227 -2.19 25.06 -5.84
N LEU A 228 -3.29 24.59 -5.25
CA LEU A 228 -4.35 23.91 -5.99
C LEU A 228 -5.04 24.83 -7.02
N HIS A 229 -5.11 26.12 -6.76
CA HIS A 229 -5.63 27.11 -7.74
C HIS A 229 -4.70 27.37 -8.93
N LYS A 230 -3.45 26.85 -8.92
CA LYS A 230 -2.53 26.99 -10.05
C LYS A 230 -2.79 25.92 -11.10
N SER A 231 -2.42 26.22 -12.35
CA SER A 231 -2.46 25.23 -13.43
C SER A 231 -1.52 24.05 -13.13
N PRO A 232 -1.93 22.81 -13.44
CA PRO A 232 -1.06 21.65 -13.24
C PRO A 232 0.19 21.77 -14.09
N ARG A 233 1.33 21.43 -13.51
CA ARG A 233 2.60 21.36 -14.23
C ARG A 233 2.64 20.04 -15.01
N ARG A 234 2.55 20.11 -16.31
CA ARG A 234 2.76 18.93 -17.16
C ARG A 234 4.27 18.69 -17.31
N PRO A 235 4.81 17.54 -16.91
CA PRO A 235 6.19 17.20 -17.20
C PRO A 235 6.39 17.18 -18.72
N LYS A 236 7.49 17.77 -19.20
CA LYS A 236 7.91 17.58 -20.60
C LYS A 236 8.44 16.15 -20.71
N SER A 237 7.71 15.26 -21.32
CA SER A 237 8.19 13.91 -21.61
C SER A 237 9.00 13.92 -22.90
N PRO A 238 10.20 13.37 -22.89
CA PRO A 238 10.95 13.16 -24.12
C PRO A 238 10.21 12.12 -24.96
N LYS A 239 9.92 12.43 -26.22
CA LYS A 239 9.34 11.45 -27.14
C LYS A 239 10.44 10.49 -27.58
N ARG A 240 10.34 9.24 -27.15
CA ARG A 240 11.23 8.16 -27.60
C ARG A 240 10.53 7.35 -28.69
N SER A 241 11.17 7.20 -29.83
CA SER A 241 10.66 6.40 -30.96
C SER A 241 11.07 4.91 -30.88
N THR A 242 12.12 4.59 -30.10
CA THR A 242 12.64 3.22 -30.01
C THR A 242 12.10 2.50 -28.77
N PRO A 243 11.69 1.22 -28.89
CA PRO A 243 11.27 0.40 -27.75
C PRO A 243 12.32 0.35 -26.64
N LEU A 244 11.86 0.21 -25.40
CA LEU A 244 12.74 -0.03 -24.27
C LEU A 244 13.36 -1.43 -24.36
N LYS A 245 14.62 -1.55 -23.95
CA LYS A 245 15.27 -2.85 -23.77
C LYS A 245 15.25 -3.20 -22.30
N PHE A 246 14.68 -4.33 -21.95
CA PHE A 246 14.64 -4.89 -20.61
C PHE A 246 15.66 -6.01 -20.49
N HIS A 247 16.50 -5.94 -19.46
CA HIS A 247 17.51 -6.94 -19.17
C HIS A 247 17.15 -7.64 -17.86
N SER A 248 16.91 -8.95 -17.92
CA SER A 248 16.70 -9.77 -16.72
C SER A 248 18.02 -10.03 -16.01
N ASN A 249 17.97 -10.22 -14.68
CA ASN A 249 19.11 -10.65 -13.86
C ASN A 249 19.40 -12.16 -14.00
N MET A 250 18.59 -12.89 -14.75
CA MET A 250 18.82 -14.29 -15.07
C MET A 250 18.22 -14.66 -16.45
N THR A 251 18.74 -15.72 -17.04
CA THR A 251 18.23 -16.31 -18.28
C THR A 251 17.10 -17.30 -18.01
N SER A 252 16.33 -17.70 -19.04
CA SER A 252 15.29 -18.73 -18.92
C SER A 252 15.82 -20.05 -18.36
N PRO A 253 16.96 -20.61 -18.85
CA PRO A 253 17.51 -21.85 -18.27
C PRO A 253 17.92 -21.74 -16.80
N GLU A 254 18.40 -20.55 -16.37
CA GLU A 254 18.74 -20.32 -14.95
C GLU A 254 17.49 -20.28 -14.07
N PHE A 255 16.41 -19.63 -14.53
CA PHE A 255 15.14 -19.61 -13.83
C PHE A 255 14.52 -21.02 -13.76
N GLU A 256 14.50 -21.75 -14.88
CA GLU A 256 13.99 -23.13 -14.95
C GLU A 256 14.76 -24.06 -14.00
N LYS A 257 16.09 -23.92 -13.90
CA LYS A 257 16.91 -24.64 -12.94
C LYS A 257 16.53 -24.29 -11.51
N MET A 258 16.25 -23.01 -11.20
CA MET A 258 15.79 -22.57 -9.89
C MET A 258 14.43 -23.20 -9.56
N VAL A 259 13.50 -23.29 -10.51
CA VAL A 259 12.21 -23.99 -10.34
C VAL A 259 12.44 -25.47 -10.02
N LEU A 260 13.28 -26.17 -10.80
CA LEU A 260 13.59 -27.59 -10.55
C LEU A 260 14.19 -27.80 -9.16
N ARG A 261 15.12 -26.94 -8.74
CA ARG A 261 15.72 -27.02 -7.40
C ARG A 261 14.68 -26.78 -6.30
N THR A 262 13.75 -25.85 -6.50
CA THR A 262 12.64 -25.63 -5.57
C THR A 262 11.75 -26.87 -5.46
N LYS A 263 11.47 -27.54 -6.59
CA LYS A 263 10.72 -28.82 -6.59
C LYS A 263 11.43 -29.94 -5.84
N GLU A 264 12.76 -29.98 -5.86
CA GLU A 264 13.52 -30.93 -5.04
C GLU A 264 13.29 -30.70 -3.55
N TYR A 265 13.26 -29.43 -3.07
CA TYR A 265 12.90 -29.10 -1.69
C TYR A 265 11.47 -29.48 -1.32
N ILE A 266 10.53 -29.32 -2.27
CA ILE A 266 9.13 -29.74 -2.08
C ILE A 266 9.05 -31.27 -1.96
N GLN A 267 9.74 -32.02 -2.82
CA GLN A 267 9.78 -33.48 -2.79
C GLN A 267 10.46 -34.02 -1.52
N ALA A 268 11.46 -33.29 -1.01
CA ALA A 268 12.11 -33.61 0.26
C ALA A 268 11.23 -33.32 1.50
N GLY A 269 10.09 -32.62 1.31
CA GLY A 269 9.18 -32.25 2.40
C GLY A 269 9.59 -31.00 3.17
N ASP A 270 10.56 -30.22 2.67
CA ASP A 270 11.00 -28.98 3.31
C ASP A 270 9.93 -27.87 3.24
N ILE A 271 9.26 -27.76 2.10
CA ILE A 271 8.21 -26.77 1.85
C ILE A 271 7.07 -27.39 0.99
N ILE A 272 5.90 -26.77 1.02
CA ILE A 272 4.76 -27.09 0.15
C ILE A 272 4.79 -26.19 -1.08
N GLN A 273 5.16 -24.93 -0.90
CA GLN A 273 5.24 -23.91 -1.95
C GLN A 273 6.41 -22.95 -1.65
N GLY A 274 7.11 -22.52 -2.70
CA GLY A 274 8.09 -21.45 -2.64
C GLY A 274 7.90 -20.45 -3.78
N VAL A 275 7.93 -19.16 -3.52
CA VAL A 275 7.74 -18.11 -4.53
C VAL A 275 9.09 -17.63 -5.05
N MET A 276 9.45 -18.01 -6.29
CA MET A 276 10.71 -17.64 -6.94
C MET A 276 10.51 -16.46 -7.88
N SER A 277 11.46 -15.52 -7.90
CA SER A 277 11.33 -14.31 -8.70
C SER A 277 12.55 -13.98 -9.53
N GLN A 278 12.34 -13.18 -10.59
CA GLN A 278 13.39 -12.56 -11.39
C GLN A 278 13.14 -11.06 -11.54
N ARG A 279 14.21 -10.31 -11.80
CA ARG A 279 14.18 -8.85 -11.89
C ARG A 279 14.69 -8.36 -13.25
N TRP A 280 13.95 -7.44 -13.84
CA TRP A 280 14.35 -6.73 -15.06
C TRP A 280 14.76 -5.31 -14.75
N GLN A 281 15.73 -4.81 -15.52
CA GLN A 281 16.15 -3.41 -15.51
C GLN A 281 16.07 -2.80 -16.90
N THR A 282 15.80 -1.49 -16.91
CA THR A 282 15.85 -0.66 -18.13
C THR A 282 16.29 0.76 -17.80
N THR A 283 16.61 1.55 -18.83
CA THR A 283 16.94 2.97 -18.69
C THR A 283 15.77 3.83 -19.14
N ILE A 284 15.31 4.71 -18.27
CA ILE A 284 14.19 5.64 -18.48
C ILE A 284 14.70 7.09 -18.64
N ARG A 285 13.93 7.90 -19.38
CA ARG A 285 14.12 9.34 -19.54
C ARG A 285 12.90 10.13 -19.12
N THR A 286 11.75 9.45 -19.07
CA THR A 286 10.48 10.05 -18.69
C THR A 286 10.45 10.38 -17.20
N ASN A 287 9.57 11.32 -16.84
CA ASN A 287 9.30 11.62 -15.43
C ASN A 287 8.57 10.43 -14.78
N PRO A 288 8.98 9.97 -13.59
CA PRO A 288 8.32 8.87 -12.88
C PRO A 288 6.81 9.05 -12.65
N LEU A 289 6.31 10.28 -12.55
CA LEU A 289 4.87 10.54 -12.48
C LEU A 289 4.13 10.16 -13.77
N GLU A 290 4.77 10.24 -14.93
CA GLU A 290 4.18 9.77 -16.20
C GLU A 290 4.07 8.24 -16.22
N ILE A 291 5.02 7.53 -15.61
CA ILE A 291 4.93 6.07 -15.43
C ILE A 291 3.73 5.73 -14.54
N TYR A 292 3.51 6.48 -13.45
CA TYR A 292 2.33 6.32 -12.60
C TYR A 292 1.02 6.52 -13.39
N ARG A 293 0.95 7.59 -14.20
CA ARG A 293 -0.21 7.88 -15.03
C ARG A 293 -0.50 6.77 -16.04
N ALA A 294 0.54 6.23 -16.69
CA ALA A 294 0.42 5.09 -17.59
C ALA A 294 -0.07 3.83 -16.85
N LEU A 295 0.54 3.52 -15.70
CA LEU A 295 0.21 2.35 -14.90
C LEU A 295 -1.24 2.39 -14.38
N ARG A 296 -1.72 3.58 -14.01
CA ARG A 296 -3.09 3.83 -13.57
C ARG A 296 -4.14 3.47 -14.63
N VAL A 297 -3.79 3.60 -15.90
CA VAL A 297 -4.67 3.25 -17.04
C VAL A 297 -4.54 1.77 -17.40
N ILE A 298 -3.31 1.24 -17.40
CA ILE A 298 -3.03 -0.14 -17.86
C ILE A 298 -3.44 -1.18 -16.81
N ASN A 299 -3.24 -0.88 -15.54
CA ASN A 299 -3.44 -1.82 -14.43
C ASN A 299 -4.04 -1.11 -13.20
N PRO A 300 -5.28 -0.58 -13.28
CA PRO A 300 -5.95 -0.06 -12.10
C PRO A 300 -6.02 -1.12 -11.00
N SER A 301 -5.85 -0.71 -9.74
CA SER A 301 -5.72 -1.63 -8.61
C SER A 301 -6.23 -0.98 -7.32
N PRO A 302 -6.59 -1.78 -6.29
CA PRO A 302 -7.03 -1.26 -4.99
C PRO A 302 -5.99 -0.40 -4.29
N TYR A 303 -4.71 -0.67 -4.52
CA TYR A 303 -3.60 0.11 -3.96
C TYR A 303 -2.72 0.65 -5.08
N MET A 304 -3.09 1.82 -5.58
CA MET A 304 -2.24 2.59 -6.48
C MET A 304 -1.37 3.53 -5.67
N PHE A 305 -0.08 3.55 -5.92
CA PHE A 305 0.82 4.43 -5.19
C PHE A 305 1.94 5.00 -6.04
N TYR A 306 2.27 6.25 -5.75
CA TYR A 306 3.52 6.90 -6.09
C TYR A 306 4.17 7.36 -4.79
N LEU A 307 5.37 6.91 -4.52
CA LEU A 307 6.10 7.22 -3.31
C LEU A 307 7.54 7.61 -3.66
N ARG A 308 7.97 8.80 -3.27
CA ARG A 308 9.34 9.27 -3.44
C ARG A 308 9.92 9.64 -2.09
N ILE A 309 10.80 8.80 -1.56
CA ILE A 309 11.43 8.96 -0.24
C ILE A 309 12.84 8.37 -0.29
N GLY A 310 13.81 9.02 0.38
CA GLY A 310 15.16 8.46 0.56
C GLY A 310 15.93 8.21 -0.74
N GLY A 311 15.65 8.95 -1.80
CA GLY A 311 16.29 8.77 -3.12
C GLY A 311 15.72 7.61 -3.96
N THR A 312 14.68 6.93 -3.47
CA THR A 312 13.98 5.86 -4.18
C THR A 312 12.58 6.31 -4.54
N GLU A 313 12.13 5.98 -5.75
CA GLU A 313 10.75 6.18 -6.19
C GLU A 313 10.09 4.83 -6.44
N LEU A 314 8.96 4.58 -5.77
CA LEU A 314 8.13 3.41 -5.97
C LEU A 314 6.85 3.83 -6.68
N ILE A 315 6.56 3.17 -7.81
CA ILE A 315 5.40 3.43 -8.65
C ILE A 315 4.66 2.11 -8.80
N GLY A 316 3.56 1.93 -8.10
CA GLY A 316 2.94 0.62 -7.98
C GLY A 316 1.43 0.60 -8.16
N ALA A 317 0.94 -0.59 -8.50
CA ALA A 317 -0.46 -0.95 -8.68
C ALA A 317 -0.70 -2.31 -8.00
N SER A 318 -0.62 -2.34 -6.67
CA SER A 318 -0.75 -3.57 -5.91
C SER A 318 -2.21 -4.01 -5.80
N PRO A 319 -2.52 -5.25 -6.15
CA PRO A 319 -3.87 -5.78 -6.00
C PRO A 319 -4.16 -6.27 -4.58
N GLU A 320 -3.13 -6.40 -3.72
CA GLU A 320 -3.23 -7.22 -2.50
C GLU A 320 -2.81 -6.43 -1.26
N VAL A 321 -3.70 -6.41 -0.26
CA VAL A 321 -3.36 -5.94 1.08
C VAL A 321 -2.33 -6.89 1.71
N LEU A 322 -1.29 -6.33 2.35
CA LEU A 322 -0.41 -7.13 3.20
C LEU A 322 -1.09 -7.36 4.55
N VAL A 323 -1.38 -6.31 5.27
CA VAL A 323 -2.15 -6.35 6.51
C VAL A 323 -2.71 -4.96 6.82
N ARG A 324 -3.91 -4.95 7.39
CA ARG A 324 -4.58 -3.77 7.93
C ARG A 324 -4.87 -3.97 9.40
N CYS A 325 -4.68 -2.92 10.18
CA CYS A 325 -5.09 -2.86 11.59
C CYS A 325 -5.83 -1.55 11.81
N GLU A 326 -7.14 -1.62 12.04
CA GLU A 326 -8.01 -0.45 12.18
C GLU A 326 -8.88 -0.61 13.42
N GLU A 327 -8.81 0.34 14.33
CA GLU A 327 -9.56 0.32 15.60
C GLU A 327 -9.39 -1.01 16.37
N GLY A 328 -8.19 -1.58 16.29
CA GLY A 328 -7.86 -2.86 16.90
C GLY A 328 -8.37 -4.10 16.15
N LYS A 329 -9.00 -3.94 14.97
CA LYS A 329 -9.34 -5.07 14.09
C LYS A 329 -8.21 -5.32 13.10
N ILE A 330 -7.65 -6.52 13.12
CA ILE A 330 -6.64 -7.00 12.17
C ILE A 330 -7.36 -7.64 10.99
N VAL A 331 -6.91 -7.34 9.76
CA VAL A 331 -7.45 -7.91 8.53
C VAL A 331 -6.33 -8.31 7.60
N VAL A 332 -6.36 -9.56 7.15
CA VAL A 332 -5.53 -10.10 6.07
C VAL A 332 -6.46 -10.67 5.00
N ARG A 333 -6.15 -10.46 3.73
CA ARG A 333 -7.01 -10.91 2.62
C ARG A 333 -6.21 -11.75 1.63
N PRO A 334 -6.08 -13.05 1.85
CA PRO A 334 -5.48 -13.96 0.89
C PRO A 334 -6.24 -13.92 -0.44
N ILE A 335 -5.50 -13.78 -1.52
CA ILE A 335 -6.00 -13.80 -2.90
C ILE A 335 -5.23 -14.89 -3.65
N ALA A 336 -5.94 -15.85 -4.21
CA ALA A 336 -5.34 -16.90 -5.05
C ALA A 336 -6.33 -17.29 -6.17
N GLY A 337 -5.83 -18.02 -7.14
CA GLY A 337 -6.64 -18.41 -8.28
C GLY A 337 -7.00 -17.25 -9.19
N THR A 338 -6.85 -17.44 -10.49
CA THR A 338 -7.12 -16.38 -11.46
C THR A 338 -7.81 -16.95 -12.69
N ARG A 339 -8.87 -16.28 -13.13
CA ARG A 339 -9.47 -16.49 -14.46
C ARG A 339 -9.70 -15.13 -15.13
N PRO A 340 -9.60 -15.06 -16.45
CA PRO A 340 -9.97 -13.86 -17.20
C PRO A 340 -11.46 -13.59 -17.05
N ARG A 341 -11.86 -12.32 -17.24
CA ARG A 341 -13.27 -11.95 -17.34
C ARG A 341 -13.90 -12.51 -18.62
N GLY A 342 -15.14 -12.97 -18.52
CA GLY A 342 -15.95 -13.32 -19.68
C GLY A 342 -16.33 -12.06 -20.49
N ARG A 343 -16.61 -12.24 -21.79
CA ARG A 343 -17.11 -11.17 -22.66
C ARG A 343 -18.60 -10.92 -22.47
N THR A 344 -19.30 -11.92 -21.96
CA THR A 344 -20.72 -11.86 -21.61
C THR A 344 -20.92 -12.29 -20.15
N PRO A 345 -22.06 -11.98 -19.52
CA PRO A 345 -22.37 -12.45 -18.16
C PRO A 345 -22.33 -13.98 -18.03
N GLU A 346 -22.76 -14.71 -19.10
CA GLU A 346 -22.78 -16.18 -19.12
C GLU A 346 -21.35 -16.74 -19.19
N GLU A 347 -20.47 -16.14 -20.00
CA GLU A 347 -19.05 -16.50 -20.05
C GLU A 347 -18.37 -16.21 -18.71
N ASP A 348 -18.69 -15.09 -18.08
CA ASP A 348 -18.16 -14.69 -16.78
C ASP A 348 -18.56 -15.71 -15.68
N GLN A 349 -19.82 -16.17 -15.70
CA GLN A 349 -20.31 -17.21 -14.81
C GLN A 349 -19.63 -18.57 -15.06
N LYS A 350 -19.34 -18.89 -16.33
CA LYS A 350 -18.60 -20.10 -16.67
C LYS A 350 -17.15 -20.05 -16.14
N MET A 351 -16.47 -18.91 -16.25
CA MET A 351 -15.12 -18.73 -15.71
C MET A 351 -15.11 -18.86 -14.17
N GLU A 352 -16.12 -18.31 -13.49
CA GLU A 352 -16.30 -18.49 -12.04
C GLU A 352 -16.49 -19.94 -11.66
N THR A 353 -17.36 -20.66 -12.37
CA THR A 353 -17.63 -22.09 -12.11
C THR A 353 -16.36 -22.92 -12.33
N ASP A 354 -15.62 -22.64 -13.41
CA ASP A 354 -14.35 -23.31 -13.71
C ASP A 354 -13.30 -23.04 -12.61
N LEU A 355 -13.18 -21.79 -12.17
CA LEU A 355 -12.25 -21.43 -11.09
C LEU A 355 -12.58 -22.13 -9.77
N LEU A 356 -13.86 -22.19 -9.39
CA LEU A 356 -14.31 -22.85 -8.16
C LEU A 356 -14.31 -24.40 -8.26
N ALA A 357 -14.16 -24.97 -9.44
CA ALA A 357 -14.00 -26.41 -9.65
C ALA A 357 -12.52 -26.84 -9.67
N ASP A 358 -11.59 -25.90 -9.80
CA ASP A 358 -10.16 -26.19 -9.88
C ASP A 358 -9.57 -26.56 -8.52
N GLN A 359 -9.31 -27.85 -8.30
CA GLN A 359 -8.83 -28.38 -7.03
C GLN A 359 -7.45 -27.85 -6.65
N LYS A 360 -6.60 -27.53 -7.63
CA LYS A 360 -5.26 -26.96 -7.39
C LYS A 360 -5.38 -25.53 -6.82
N GLU A 361 -6.18 -24.69 -7.49
CA GLU A 361 -6.40 -23.30 -7.06
C GLU A 361 -7.07 -23.25 -5.68
N LEU A 362 -8.03 -24.15 -5.40
CA LEU A 362 -8.67 -24.26 -4.10
C LEU A 362 -7.70 -24.68 -3.00
N ALA A 363 -6.83 -25.67 -3.28
CA ALA A 363 -5.83 -26.15 -2.31
C ALA A 363 -4.80 -25.06 -1.98
N GLU A 364 -4.32 -24.34 -3.00
CA GLU A 364 -3.44 -23.18 -2.80
C GLU A 364 -4.13 -22.11 -1.97
N HIS A 365 -5.38 -21.80 -2.26
CA HIS A 365 -6.13 -20.79 -1.52
C HIS A 365 -6.33 -21.17 -0.03
N VAL A 366 -6.67 -22.43 0.27
CA VAL A 366 -6.78 -22.93 1.65
C VAL A 366 -5.45 -22.76 2.39
N MET A 367 -4.34 -23.10 1.76
CA MET A 367 -3.01 -22.96 2.34
C MET A 367 -2.70 -21.48 2.69
N LEU A 368 -3.05 -20.54 1.81
CA LEU A 368 -2.86 -19.10 2.06
C LEU A 368 -3.79 -18.58 3.16
N VAL A 369 -5.01 -19.08 3.25
CA VAL A 369 -5.94 -18.77 4.36
C VAL A 369 -5.39 -19.25 5.69
N ASP A 370 -4.88 -20.49 5.75
CA ASP A 370 -4.28 -21.02 6.97
C ASP A 370 -3.03 -20.27 7.39
N LEU A 371 -2.20 -19.86 6.43
CA LEU A 371 -1.05 -19.01 6.69
C LEU A 371 -1.48 -17.65 7.26
N GLY A 372 -2.52 -17.02 6.69
CA GLY A 372 -3.08 -15.78 7.21
C GLY A 372 -3.69 -15.93 8.62
N ARG A 373 -4.35 -17.05 8.90
CA ARG A 373 -4.86 -17.38 10.25
C ARG A 373 -3.73 -17.52 11.26
N ASN A 374 -2.63 -18.17 10.86
CA ASN A 374 -1.44 -18.30 11.71
C ASN A 374 -0.79 -16.94 11.99
N ASP A 375 -0.62 -16.11 10.96
CA ASP A 375 -0.02 -14.77 11.08
C ASP A 375 -0.84 -13.87 12.02
N VAL A 376 -2.17 -13.80 11.82
CA VAL A 376 -3.09 -13.04 12.67
C VAL A 376 -3.13 -13.60 14.09
N GLY A 377 -3.11 -14.95 14.24
CA GLY A 377 -3.16 -15.64 15.52
C GLY A 377 -2.01 -15.33 16.47
N ARG A 378 -0.85 -14.91 15.92
CA ARG A 378 0.33 -14.52 16.72
C ARG A 378 0.10 -13.26 17.56
N VAL A 379 -0.82 -12.39 17.18
CA VAL A 379 -1.04 -11.07 17.80
C VAL A 379 -2.50 -10.78 18.15
N ALA A 380 -3.42 -11.63 17.74
CA ALA A 380 -4.84 -11.49 18.07
C ALA A 380 -5.14 -12.00 19.49
N LYS A 381 -6.24 -11.53 20.06
CA LYS A 381 -6.84 -12.14 21.27
C LYS A 381 -7.22 -13.59 20.97
N THR A 382 -6.97 -14.47 21.92
CA THR A 382 -7.33 -15.89 21.79
C THR A 382 -8.83 -16.05 21.50
N GLY A 383 -9.15 -16.88 20.50
CA GLY A 383 -10.54 -17.17 20.11
C GLY A 383 -11.20 -16.14 19.20
N THR A 384 -10.49 -15.07 18.78
CA THR A 384 -11.06 -14.00 17.91
C THR A 384 -10.65 -14.10 16.43
N VAL A 385 -9.82 -15.09 16.08
CA VAL A 385 -9.41 -15.29 14.68
C VAL A 385 -10.55 -15.98 13.92
N HIS A 386 -11.08 -15.30 12.93
CA HIS A 386 -12.20 -15.78 12.10
C HIS A 386 -11.91 -15.63 10.62
N VAL A 387 -12.50 -16.50 9.80
CA VAL A 387 -12.57 -16.34 8.34
C VAL A 387 -13.97 -15.82 8.01
N GLU A 388 -14.11 -14.48 7.90
CA GLU A 388 -15.42 -13.83 7.68
C GLU A 388 -15.98 -14.07 6.28
N ARG A 389 -15.10 -14.14 5.29
CA ARG A 389 -15.44 -14.44 3.89
C ARG A 389 -14.51 -15.54 3.43
N PHE A 390 -15.06 -16.68 3.07
CA PHE A 390 -14.29 -17.83 2.62
C PHE A 390 -14.59 -18.14 1.17
N MET A 391 -13.54 -18.17 0.32
CA MET A 391 -13.60 -18.53 -1.09
C MET A 391 -14.68 -17.78 -1.89
N LYS A 392 -14.75 -16.46 -1.75
CA LYS A 392 -15.64 -15.62 -2.56
C LYS A 392 -14.95 -15.16 -3.83
N ILE A 393 -15.69 -15.18 -4.94
CA ILE A 393 -15.18 -14.61 -6.19
C ILE A 393 -15.31 -13.09 -6.15
N GLU A 394 -14.20 -12.41 -6.35
CA GLU A 394 -14.16 -10.98 -6.61
C GLU A 394 -13.77 -10.73 -8.07
N ARG A 395 -14.57 -9.88 -8.71
CA ARG A 395 -14.39 -9.52 -10.13
C ARG A 395 -13.73 -8.16 -10.21
N TYR A 396 -12.61 -8.13 -10.93
CA TYR A 396 -11.87 -6.93 -11.26
C TYR A 396 -12.06 -6.61 -12.76
N SER A 397 -11.43 -5.54 -13.25
CA SER A 397 -11.60 -5.08 -14.63
C SER A 397 -11.28 -6.14 -15.68
N HIS A 398 -10.23 -6.96 -15.45
CA HIS A 398 -9.72 -7.91 -16.45
C HIS A 398 -9.69 -9.37 -15.98
N VAL A 399 -9.76 -9.58 -14.68
CA VAL A 399 -9.65 -10.91 -14.06
C VAL A 399 -10.64 -11.05 -12.91
N MET A 400 -10.87 -12.31 -12.50
CA MET A 400 -11.53 -12.65 -11.24
C MET A 400 -10.60 -13.53 -10.40
N HIS A 401 -10.75 -13.41 -9.08
CA HIS A 401 -9.95 -14.15 -8.11
C HIS A 401 -10.82 -14.81 -7.05
N ILE A 402 -10.31 -15.88 -6.44
CA ILE A 402 -10.82 -16.40 -5.17
C ILE A 402 -10.22 -15.56 -4.05
N VAL A 403 -11.08 -15.00 -3.21
CA VAL A 403 -10.69 -14.12 -2.09
C VAL A 403 -11.29 -14.64 -0.80
N SER A 404 -10.50 -14.65 0.26
CA SER A 404 -10.96 -14.86 1.63
C SER A 404 -10.55 -13.69 2.51
N GLN A 405 -11.23 -13.53 3.64
CA GLN A 405 -10.90 -12.50 4.62
C GLN A 405 -10.70 -13.13 5.99
N VAL A 406 -9.47 -13.05 6.49
CA VAL A 406 -9.10 -13.47 7.85
C VAL A 406 -9.08 -12.24 8.74
N THR A 407 -9.75 -12.30 9.88
CA THR A 407 -9.82 -11.20 10.84
C THR A 407 -9.47 -11.67 12.23
N GLY A 408 -9.06 -10.72 13.09
CA GLY A 408 -8.85 -10.95 14.51
C GLY A 408 -8.90 -9.63 15.28
N GLU A 409 -9.22 -9.70 16.57
CA GLU A 409 -9.10 -8.55 17.47
C GLU A 409 -7.68 -8.47 18.01
N LEU A 410 -7.04 -7.29 17.89
CA LEU A 410 -5.70 -7.07 18.41
C LEU A 410 -5.68 -7.29 19.93
N ASN A 411 -4.74 -8.10 20.39
CA ASN A 411 -4.49 -8.23 21.82
C ASN A 411 -3.91 -6.91 22.36
N PRO A 412 -4.43 -6.36 23.48
CA PRO A 412 -3.98 -5.07 24.02
C PRO A 412 -2.48 -4.98 24.37
N SER A 413 -1.79 -6.12 24.49
CA SER A 413 -0.35 -6.16 24.72
C SER A 413 0.49 -5.91 23.46
N TYR A 414 -0.14 -5.85 22.30
CA TYR A 414 0.49 -5.64 21.00
C TYR A 414 0.03 -4.35 20.34
N SER A 415 0.82 -3.89 19.39
CA SER A 415 0.61 -2.68 18.60
C SER A 415 0.49 -3.01 17.10
N ALA A 416 0.17 -2.02 16.28
CA ALA A 416 0.19 -2.17 14.83
C ALA A 416 1.58 -2.55 14.29
N TYR A 417 2.65 -2.22 14.98
CA TYR A 417 4.04 -2.62 14.63
C TYR A 417 4.25 -4.12 14.85
N ASP A 418 3.68 -4.68 15.91
CA ASP A 418 3.71 -6.11 16.17
C ASP A 418 2.86 -6.88 15.15
N VAL A 419 1.72 -6.31 14.74
CA VAL A 419 0.90 -6.85 13.64
C VAL A 419 1.69 -6.89 12.34
N MET A 420 2.40 -5.80 11.99
CA MET A 420 3.28 -5.78 10.82
C MET A 420 4.33 -6.88 10.91
N LYS A 421 5.05 -7.00 12.01
CA LYS A 421 6.07 -8.03 12.22
C LYS A 421 5.51 -9.44 12.11
N ALA A 422 4.31 -9.70 12.64
CA ALA A 422 3.69 -11.02 12.63
C ALA A 422 3.26 -11.47 11.23
N CYS A 423 2.78 -10.52 10.39
CA CYS A 423 2.26 -10.80 9.06
C CYS A 423 3.31 -10.69 7.94
N PHE A 424 4.48 -10.10 8.24
CA PHE A 424 5.52 -9.83 7.22
C PHE A 424 6.50 -11.00 7.04
N PRO A 425 6.93 -11.28 5.78
CA PRO A 425 6.28 -10.85 4.55
C PRO A 425 5.01 -11.65 4.27
N ALA A 426 4.25 -11.21 3.27
CA ALA A 426 3.05 -11.94 2.85
C ALA A 426 3.37 -13.35 2.38
N GLY A 427 2.47 -14.31 2.70
CA GLY A 427 2.63 -15.71 2.30
C GLY A 427 2.66 -15.90 0.77
N THR A 428 1.89 -15.10 0.04
CA THR A 428 1.84 -15.06 -1.42
C THR A 428 3.16 -14.64 -2.08
N LEU A 429 4.12 -14.12 -1.32
CA LEU A 429 5.46 -13.71 -1.79
C LEU A 429 6.60 -14.51 -1.15
N SER A 430 6.30 -15.42 -0.24
CA SER A 430 7.29 -16.28 0.43
C SER A 430 7.04 -17.76 0.14
N GLY A 431 6.01 -18.32 0.70
CA GLY A 431 5.65 -19.73 0.58
C GLY A 431 5.26 -20.35 1.91
N ALA A 432 5.13 -21.66 1.93
CA ALA A 432 4.71 -22.41 3.10
C ALA A 432 5.55 -23.71 3.29
N PRO A 433 6.08 -23.98 4.50
CA PRO A 433 6.15 -23.11 5.68
C PRO A 433 7.00 -21.85 5.46
N LYS A 434 6.54 -20.70 5.96
CA LYS A 434 7.05 -19.37 5.61
C LYS A 434 8.55 -19.20 5.80
N ILE A 435 9.09 -19.54 6.99
CA ILE A 435 10.52 -19.33 7.32
C ILE A 435 11.41 -20.18 6.42
N ARG A 436 11.08 -21.47 6.24
CA ARG A 436 11.86 -22.35 5.38
C ARG A 436 11.81 -21.93 3.92
N ALA A 437 10.65 -21.53 3.42
CA ALA A 437 10.52 -21.00 2.07
C ALA A 437 11.41 -19.76 1.85
N MET A 438 11.46 -18.84 2.82
CA MET A 438 12.35 -17.67 2.76
C MET A 438 13.83 -18.03 2.77
N GLN A 439 14.24 -19.04 3.53
CA GLN A 439 15.62 -19.54 3.52
C GLN A 439 16.01 -20.10 2.15
N ILE A 440 15.10 -20.84 1.51
CA ILE A 440 15.30 -21.39 0.15
C ILE A 440 15.35 -20.27 -0.90
N ILE A 441 14.50 -19.24 -0.76
CA ILE A 441 14.53 -18.05 -1.63
C ILE A 441 15.92 -17.38 -1.56
N GLU A 442 16.46 -17.20 -0.36
CA GLU A 442 17.80 -16.62 -0.16
C GLU A 442 18.92 -17.46 -0.77
N GLU A 443 18.77 -18.79 -0.80
CA GLU A 443 19.74 -19.69 -1.41
C GLU A 443 19.70 -19.63 -2.95
N LEU A 444 18.50 -19.50 -3.53
CA LEU A 444 18.29 -19.71 -4.95
C LEU A 444 18.22 -18.43 -5.79
N GLU A 445 17.72 -17.31 -5.23
CA GLU A 445 17.69 -16.04 -5.96
C GLU A 445 19.08 -15.39 -6.01
N PRO A 446 19.54 -14.91 -7.19
CA PRO A 446 20.90 -14.38 -7.32
C PRO A 446 21.10 -13.01 -6.65
N THR A 447 20.02 -12.27 -6.42
CA THR A 447 20.05 -10.90 -5.90
C THR A 447 18.98 -10.68 -4.84
N ARG A 448 19.27 -9.81 -3.87
CA ARG A 448 18.28 -9.38 -2.87
C ARG A 448 17.06 -8.76 -3.53
N ARG A 449 15.90 -8.98 -2.94
CA ARG A 449 14.61 -8.49 -3.45
C ARG A 449 14.45 -6.97 -3.31
N GLY A 450 15.05 -6.38 -2.28
CA GLY A 450 14.83 -4.97 -1.98
C GLY A 450 13.35 -4.67 -1.72
N PRO A 451 12.76 -3.66 -2.37
CA PRO A 451 11.35 -3.32 -2.17
C PRO A 451 10.36 -4.42 -2.59
N TYR A 452 10.67 -5.27 -3.57
CA TYR A 452 9.76 -6.30 -4.07
C TYR A 452 9.39 -7.32 -2.97
N GLY A 453 8.10 -7.55 -2.78
CA GLY A 453 7.58 -8.45 -1.73
C GLY A 453 7.57 -7.83 -0.33
N GLY A 454 8.01 -6.58 -0.20
CA GLY A 454 7.91 -5.79 1.01
C GLY A 454 6.53 -5.16 1.20
N ALA A 455 6.44 -4.08 1.98
CA ALA A 455 5.21 -3.35 2.29
C ALA A 455 5.28 -1.90 1.86
N VAL A 456 4.14 -1.35 1.39
CA VAL A 456 3.93 0.09 1.16
C VAL A 456 2.65 0.51 1.85
N GLY A 457 2.66 1.64 2.55
CA GLY A 457 1.46 2.14 3.21
C GLY A 457 1.76 3.13 4.32
N TYR A 458 0.96 3.09 5.38
CA TYR A 458 1.08 4.03 6.48
C TYR A 458 0.83 3.40 7.86
N PHE A 459 1.45 4.03 8.86
CA PHE A 459 1.08 3.94 10.27
C PHE A 459 0.48 5.30 10.67
N SER A 460 -0.81 5.33 11.01
CA SER A 460 -1.51 6.56 11.39
C SER A 460 -1.13 7.01 12.79
N PHE A 461 -1.21 8.32 13.06
CA PHE A 461 -1.11 8.85 14.43
C PHE A 461 -2.14 8.23 15.38
N SER A 462 -3.31 7.81 14.87
CA SER A 462 -4.37 7.15 15.66
C SER A 462 -4.07 5.70 16.04
N GLY A 463 -2.92 5.14 15.63
CA GLY A 463 -2.58 3.73 15.83
C GLY A 463 -3.11 2.79 14.75
N ASN A 464 -3.87 3.29 13.79
CA ASN A 464 -4.31 2.52 12.62
C ASN A 464 -3.14 2.30 11.64
N MET A 465 -3.21 1.21 10.90
CA MET A 465 -2.24 0.85 9.86
C MET A 465 -2.97 0.27 8.65
N ASP A 466 -2.53 0.67 7.46
CA ASP A 466 -2.98 0.05 6.21
C ASP A 466 -1.79 -0.07 5.26
N THR A 467 -1.49 -1.31 4.82
CA THR A 467 -0.33 -1.60 3.98
C THR A 467 -0.68 -2.64 2.92
N CYS A 468 -0.16 -2.43 1.72
CA CYS A 468 -0.21 -3.40 0.64
C CYS A 468 1.13 -4.09 0.44
N ILE A 469 1.10 -5.24 -0.23
CA ILE A 469 2.30 -5.94 -0.68
C ILE A 469 2.94 -5.12 -1.80
N ASN A 470 4.24 -4.93 -1.76
CA ASN A 470 4.97 -4.20 -2.81
C ASN A 470 5.24 -5.11 -4.02
N ILE A 471 4.20 -5.28 -4.83
CA ILE A 471 4.20 -6.02 -6.11
C ILE A 471 3.61 -5.15 -7.21
N ARG A 472 3.76 -5.57 -8.46
CA ARG A 472 3.30 -4.78 -9.62
C ARG A 472 3.84 -3.35 -9.58
N THR A 473 5.13 -3.23 -9.22
CA THR A 473 5.81 -1.98 -8.91
C THR A 473 7.03 -1.78 -9.78
N VAL A 474 7.18 -0.55 -10.23
CA VAL A 474 8.42 -0.03 -10.82
C VAL A 474 9.21 0.66 -9.71
N VAL A 475 10.45 0.25 -9.50
CA VAL A 475 11.41 0.92 -8.62
C VAL A 475 12.28 1.81 -9.49
N ALA A 476 12.22 3.13 -9.31
CA ALA A 476 13.03 4.07 -10.08
C ALA A 476 14.12 4.70 -9.20
N GLN A 477 15.35 4.71 -9.72
CA GLN A 477 16.53 5.32 -9.12
C GLN A 477 17.29 6.10 -10.19
N GLY A 478 17.13 7.41 -10.20
CA GLY A 478 17.65 8.25 -11.26
C GLY A 478 17.08 7.86 -12.63
N GLN A 479 17.94 7.46 -13.56
CA GLN A 479 17.55 7.03 -14.91
C GLN A 479 17.32 5.50 -15.02
N LYS A 480 17.47 4.75 -13.96
CA LYS A 480 17.23 3.30 -13.97
C LYS A 480 15.85 2.97 -13.43
N ALA A 481 15.19 2.04 -14.07
CA ALA A 481 13.94 1.46 -13.60
C ALA A 481 14.07 -0.05 -13.48
N TYR A 482 13.52 -0.61 -12.41
CA TYR A 482 13.54 -2.03 -12.11
C TYR A 482 12.12 -2.53 -11.92
N ILE A 483 11.86 -3.73 -12.41
CA ILE A 483 10.60 -4.46 -12.26
C ILE A 483 10.97 -5.84 -11.74
N GLN A 484 10.25 -6.37 -10.76
CA GLN A 484 10.41 -7.73 -10.28
C GLN A 484 9.08 -8.46 -10.22
N ALA A 485 9.07 -9.72 -10.61
CA ALA A 485 7.90 -10.58 -10.56
C ALA A 485 8.32 -12.02 -10.28
N GLY A 486 7.45 -12.78 -9.62
CA GLY A 486 7.67 -14.15 -9.22
C GLY A 486 6.47 -15.04 -9.48
N ALA A 487 6.74 -16.35 -9.43
CA ALA A 487 5.76 -17.41 -9.55
C ALA A 487 5.81 -18.33 -8.33
N GLY A 488 4.66 -18.87 -7.93
CA GLY A 488 4.52 -19.82 -6.82
C GLY A 488 4.81 -21.24 -7.29
N ILE A 489 5.94 -21.78 -6.88
CA ILE A 489 6.39 -23.11 -7.30
C ILE A 489 5.80 -24.16 -6.36
N VAL A 490 5.10 -25.12 -6.92
CA VAL A 490 4.53 -26.30 -6.28
C VAL A 490 5.03 -27.60 -6.97
N ALA A 491 4.68 -28.75 -6.43
CA ALA A 491 5.16 -30.05 -6.94
C ALA A 491 4.89 -30.25 -8.44
N ASP A 492 3.73 -29.81 -8.93
CA ASP A 492 3.30 -29.98 -10.32
C ASP A 492 3.72 -28.82 -11.24
N SER A 493 4.46 -27.83 -10.74
CA SER A 493 4.91 -26.68 -11.54
C SER A 493 5.76 -27.11 -12.73
N ASP A 494 5.45 -26.54 -13.89
CA ASP A 494 6.25 -26.68 -15.11
C ASP A 494 7.24 -25.51 -15.22
N PRO A 495 8.56 -25.75 -15.29
CA PRO A 495 9.57 -24.71 -15.25
C PRO A 495 9.40 -23.63 -16.31
N THR A 496 9.04 -24.00 -17.54
CA THR A 496 8.88 -23.05 -18.64
C THR A 496 7.63 -22.19 -18.44
N ARG A 497 6.52 -22.78 -17.98
CA ARG A 497 5.29 -22.03 -17.68
C ARG A 497 5.47 -21.05 -16.53
N GLU A 498 6.21 -21.46 -15.50
CA GLU A 498 6.50 -20.55 -14.36
C GLU A 498 7.39 -19.37 -14.80
N PHE A 499 8.33 -19.60 -15.70
CA PHE A 499 9.11 -18.51 -16.30
C PHE A 499 8.21 -17.55 -17.10
N GLU A 500 7.34 -18.07 -17.96
CA GLU A 500 6.38 -17.29 -18.74
C GLU A 500 5.42 -16.50 -17.82
N GLU A 501 4.99 -17.11 -16.70
CA GLU A 501 4.14 -16.44 -15.71
C GLU A 501 4.81 -15.21 -15.13
N THR A 502 6.11 -15.29 -14.79
CA THR A 502 6.83 -14.09 -14.31
C THR A 502 6.91 -12.99 -15.35
N GLN A 503 7.10 -13.34 -16.63
CA GLN A 503 7.11 -12.38 -17.74
C GLN A 503 5.73 -11.71 -17.89
N ASN A 504 4.66 -12.49 -17.85
CA ASN A 504 3.29 -12.00 -17.95
C ASN A 504 2.96 -11.03 -16.80
N LYS A 505 3.38 -11.38 -15.57
CA LYS A 505 3.22 -10.52 -14.40
C LYS A 505 4.01 -9.21 -14.50
N ALA A 506 5.18 -9.21 -15.12
CA ALA A 506 5.98 -8.01 -15.38
C ALA A 506 5.44 -7.17 -16.54
N GLY A 507 4.70 -7.77 -17.46
CA GLY A 507 4.28 -7.17 -18.73
C GLY A 507 3.49 -5.87 -18.59
N ALA A 508 2.63 -5.74 -17.57
CA ALA A 508 1.86 -4.50 -17.35
C ALA A 508 2.78 -3.31 -17.02
N MET A 509 3.78 -3.51 -16.15
CA MET A 509 4.76 -2.47 -15.80
C MET A 509 5.68 -2.13 -16.97
N MET A 510 6.08 -3.13 -17.78
CA MET A 510 6.88 -2.91 -18.99
C MET A 510 6.10 -2.05 -20.00
N ARG A 511 4.84 -2.38 -20.27
CA ARG A 511 3.96 -1.56 -21.12
C ARG A 511 3.76 -0.14 -20.59
N ALA A 512 3.62 0.02 -19.27
CA ALA A 512 3.47 1.34 -18.64
C ALA A 512 4.72 2.20 -18.84
N LEU A 513 5.92 1.61 -18.70
CA LEU A 513 7.19 2.27 -18.98
C LEU A 513 7.31 2.68 -20.44
N GLU A 514 6.99 1.78 -21.38
CA GLU A 514 7.03 2.09 -22.81
C GLU A 514 6.03 3.18 -23.20
N MET A 515 4.81 3.13 -22.66
CA MET A 515 3.78 4.14 -22.90
C MET A 515 4.22 5.51 -22.39
N ALA A 516 4.78 5.56 -21.18
CA ALA A 516 5.29 6.80 -20.60
C ALA A 516 6.47 7.39 -21.40
N GLU A 517 7.38 6.56 -21.92
CA GLU A 517 8.52 6.97 -22.76
C GLU A 517 8.10 7.48 -24.15
N ARG A 518 6.98 6.96 -24.70
CA ARG A 518 6.42 7.44 -25.99
C ARG A 518 5.64 8.74 -25.83
N GLY A 519 5.21 9.06 -24.62
CA GLY A 519 4.30 10.14 -24.30
C GLY A 519 2.85 9.64 -24.19
N LEU A 520 2.10 10.23 -23.27
CA LEU A 520 0.70 9.85 -22.97
C LEU A 520 -0.35 10.61 -23.80
N GLU A 521 0.10 11.37 -24.82
CA GLU A 521 -0.75 12.15 -25.72
C GLU A 521 -0.73 11.57 -27.13
#